data_d40614141bd3d6e4907a02139b05311b
#
_entry.id   d40614141bd3d6e4907a02139b05311b
#
_cell.length_a   1.000
_cell.length_b   1.000
_cell.length_c   1.000
_cell.angle_alpha   90.00
_cell.angle_beta   90.00
_cell.angle_gamma   90.00
#
_symmetry.space_group_name_H-M   'P 1'
#
loop_
_entity.id
_entity.type
_entity.pdbx_description
1 polymer ?
#
loop_
_entity_poly.entity_id
_entity_poly.type
_entity_poly.pdbx_seq_one_letter_code
_entity_poly.pdbx_strand_id
1 'polypeptide(L)'
;VQTFLAAENLIENDVKITVKEATGTSIKLYLTGDAKAEIEGATARFQIVGLALLDAQSGEVRGLRLTLDEKRTASQLAPAFEGQVKVDVRIVTAEEARRIDAAAAAAARKDANTPVRLLWSTDSEFELVYDPRWKIILSEPETVIMRYADQGNLLAQCSILQLPRRPADRPLSLEDFRAEVQKLLAEAPGAMVSAGSLSTRNGLSVHKVVVTGKQDDVQIDWLYYHAAHPDGRRVALIFTLEHEVALTFQGADERLLEAIRFATPKTAQAESGEEIK
;
A
#
# COMPACT_ATOMS: atom_id res chain seq x y z
N VAL A 1 -11.88 -20.14 1.86
CA VAL A 1 -11.73 -19.53 0.51
C VAL A 1 -11.67 -18.01 0.63
N GLN A 2 -12.69 -17.36 1.20
CA GLN A 2 -12.77 -15.90 1.30
C GLN A 2 -11.50 -15.26 1.88
N THR A 3 -11.05 -15.71 3.04
CA THR A 3 -9.83 -15.20 3.68
C THR A 3 -8.58 -15.40 2.82
N PHE A 4 -8.50 -16.53 2.12
CA PHE A 4 -7.37 -16.85 1.25
C PHE A 4 -7.32 -15.96 0.00
N LEU A 5 -8.49 -15.61 -0.56
CA LEU A 5 -8.60 -14.73 -1.72
C LEU A 5 -8.50 -13.24 -1.35
N ALA A 6 -8.37 -12.90 -0.06
CA ALA A 6 -8.46 -11.54 0.45
C ALA A 6 -9.72 -10.80 -0.04
N ALA A 7 -10.82 -11.53 -0.23
CA ALA A 7 -12.06 -11.01 -0.76
C ALA A 7 -12.88 -10.30 0.33
N GLU A 8 -13.46 -9.16 0.00
CA GLU A 8 -14.39 -8.42 0.86
C GLU A 8 -15.70 -9.21 1.01
N ASN A 9 -16.16 -9.79 -0.08
CA ASN A 9 -17.36 -10.59 -0.11
C ASN A 9 -17.20 -11.78 -1.09
N LEU A 10 -17.56 -12.98 -0.64
CA LEU A 10 -17.61 -14.19 -1.48
C LEU A 10 -19.03 -14.36 -2.04
N ILE A 11 -19.19 -14.13 -3.34
CA ILE A 11 -20.48 -14.15 -4.03
C ILE A 11 -20.90 -15.57 -4.39
N GLU A 12 -19.97 -16.34 -4.97
CA GLU A 12 -20.20 -17.74 -5.41
C GLU A 12 -18.97 -18.58 -5.04
N ASN A 13 -19.20 -19.85 -4.65
CA ASN A 13 -18.13 -20.78 -4.31
C ASN A 13 -18.54 -22.21 -4.71
N ASP A 14 -17.90 -22.74 -5.75
CA ASP A 14 -18.05 -24.14 -6.21
C ASP A 14 -16.70 -24.89 -6.08
N VAL A 15 -15.87 -24.51 -5.12
CA VAL A 15 -14.60 -25.21 -4.87
C VAL A 15 -14.88 -26.54 -4.18
N LYS A 16 -14.46 -27.61 -4.83
CA LYS A 16 -14.58 -29.01 -4.34
C LYS A 16 -13.24 -29.48 -3.81
N ILE A 17 -13.32 -30.22 -2.72
CA ILE A 17 -12.17 -30.87 -2.09
C ILE A 17 -12.38 -32.38 -2.15
N THR A 18 -11.42 -33.09 -2.75
CA THR A 18 -11.45 -34.56 -2.85
C THR A 18 -10.21 -35.16 -2.23
N VAL A 19 -10.39 -36.25 -1.51
CA VAL A 19 -9.26 -37.04 -1.00
C VAL A 19 -8.65 -37.80 -2.18
N LYS A 20 -7.38 -37.54 -2.48
CA LYS A 20 -6.62 -38.27 -3.52
C LYS A 20 -5.94 -39.50 -2.94
N GLU A 21 -5.42 -39.37 -1.74
CA GLU A 21 -4.67 -40.43 -1.08
C GLU A 21 -4.78 -40.24 0.44
N ALA A 22 -4.90 -41.33 1.18
CA ALA A 22 -4.86 -41.31 2.62
C ALA A 22 -3.98 -42.48 3.11
N THR A 23 -3.02 -42.15 3.97
CA THR A 23 -2.14 -43.11 4.64
C THR A 23 -2.28 -42.97 6.15
N GLY A 24 -1.64 -43.82 6.94
CA GLY A 24 -1.65 -43.69 8.41
C GLY A 24 -1.00 -42.40 8.91
N THR A 25 -0.21 -41.71 8.11
CA THR A 25 0.55 -40.51 8.51
C THR A 25 0.16 -39.24 7.73
N SER A 26 -0.48 -39.36 6.57
CA SER A 26 -0.81 -38.20 5.73
C SER A 26 -2.09 -38.38 4.93
N ILE A 27 -2.76 -37.25 4.68
CA ILE A 27 -3.93 -37.15 3.81
C ILE A 27 -3.61 -36.13 2.72
N LYS A 28 -3.75 -36.55 1.46
CA LYS A 28 -3.55 -35.69 0.29
C LYS A 28 -4.90 -35.28 -0.29
N LEU A 29 -5.15 -34.00 -0.30
CA LEU A 29 -6.38 -33.41 -0.81
C LEU A 29 -6.12 -32.73 -2.15
N TYR A 30 -7.06 -32.87 -3.05
CA TYR A 30 -7.11 -32.13 -4.29
C TYR A 30 -8.24 -31.10 -4.23
N LEU A 31 -7.92 -29.85 -4.59
CA LEU A 31 -8.85 -28.74 -4.63
C LEU A 31 -9.05 -28.34 -6.09
N THR A 32 -10.30 -28.18 -6.52
CA THR A 32 -10.61 -27.67 -7.86
C THR A 32 -11.98 -27.04 -7.86
N GLY A 33 -12.15 -25.98 -8.64
CA GLY A 33 -13.44 -25.31 -8.82
C GLY A 33 -13.28 -23.83 -9.09
N ASP A 34 -14.43 -23.18 -9.09
CA ASP A 34 -14.54 -21.76 -9.39
C ASP A 34 -15.06 -21.01 -8.17
N ALA A 35 -14.63 -19.75 -8.05
CA ALA A 35 -15.16 -18.83 -7.07
C ALA A 35 -15.39 -17.45 -7.72
N LYS A 36 -16.37 -16.72 -7.21
CA LYS A 36 -16.63 -15.34 -7.58
C LYS A 36 -16.71 -14.51 -6.32
N ALA A 37 -16.01 -13.41 -6.32
CA ALA A 37 -15.86 -12.57 -5.14
C ALA A 37 -15.86 -11.09 -5.51
N GLU A 38 -16.04 -10.25 -4.50
CA GLU A 38 -15.81 -8.82 -4.57
C GLU A 38 -14.46 -8.48 -3.95
N ILE A 39 -13.64 -7.77 -4.70
CA ILE A 39 -12.31 -7.32 -4.29
C ILE A 39 -12.16 -5.86 -4.73
N GLU A 40 -11.98 -4.97 -3.77
CA GLU A 40 -11.78 -3.53 -4.03
C GLU A 40 -12.88 -2.93 -4.92
N GLY A 41 -14.13 -3.32 -4.66
CA GLY A 41 -15.30 -2.88 -5.42
C GLY A 41 -15.39 -3.46 -6.85
N ALA A 42 -14.52 -4.39 -7.21
CA ALA A 42 -14.55 -5.09 -8.50
C ALA A 42 -15.07 -6.52 -8.35
N THR A 43 -15.75 -7.03 -9.37
CA THR A 43 -16.07 -8.45 -9.44
C THR A 43 -14.86 -9.22 -9.95
N ALA A 44 -14.38 -10.17 -9.14
CA ALA A 44 -13.31 -11.09 -9.47
C ALA A 44 -13.85 -12.50 -9.64
N ARG A 45 -13.39 -13.22 -10.68
CA ARG A 45 -13.62 -14.65 -10.88
C ARG A 45 -12.30 -15.39 -10.74
N PHE A 46 -12.33 -16.51 -10.04
CA PHE A 46 -11.17 -17.35 -9.81
C PHE A 46 -11.44 -18.76 -10.32
N GLN A 47 -10.48 -19.31 -11.03
CA GLN A 47 -10.37 -20.75 -11.23
C GLN A 47 -9.26 -21.26 -10.30
N ILE A 48 -9.58 -22.26 -9.48
CA ILE A 48 -8.73 -22.72 -8.39
C ILE A 48 -8.37 -24.20 -8.65
N VAL A 49 -7.07 -24.47 -8.67
CA VAL A 49 -6.55 -25.83 -8.72
C VAL A 49 -5.46 -25.98 -7.68
N GLY A 50 -5.51 -27.03 -6.85
CA GLY A 50 -4.51 -27.19 -5.81
C GLY A 50 -4.39 -28.57 -5.21
N LEU A 51 -3.33 -28.70 -4.41
CA LEU A 51 -3.02 -29.85 -3.59
C LEU A 51 -2.72 -29.40 -2.17
N ALA A 52 -3.33 -30.02 -1.17
CA ALA A 52 -2.99 -29.87 0.22
C ALA A 52 -2.51 -31.20 0.80
N LEU A 53 -1.50 -31.14 1.65
CA LEU A 53 -1.00 -32.28 2.42
C LEU A 53 -1.30 -31.99 3.90
N LEU A 54 -2.05 -32.87 4.54
CA LEU A 54 -2.36 -32.81 5.95
C LEU A 54 -1.67 -33.94 6.72
N ASP A 55 -1.37 -33.69 7.95
CA ASP A 55 -1.03 -34.72 8.92
C ASP A 55 -2.28 -35.53 9.26
N ALA A 56 -2.23 -36.86 9.16
CA ALA A 56 -3.40 -37.71 9.39
C ALA A 56 -3.81 -37.81 10.88
N GLN A 57 -2.88 -37.51 11.80
CA GLN A 57 -3.13 -37.60 13.24
C GLN A 57 -3.61 -36.27 13.82
N SER A 58 -2.93 -35.14 13.47
CA SER A 58 -3.26 -33.81 13.97
C SER A 58 -4.30 -33.07 13.12
N GLY A 59 -4.47 -33.45 11.85
CA GLY A 59 -5.29 -32.71 10.88
C GLY A 59 -4.64 -31.40 10.40
N GLU A 60 -3.42 -31.11 10.82
CA GLU A 60 -2.71 -29.88 10.44
C GLU A 60 -2.24 -29.92 8.99
N VAL A 61 -2.31 -28.76 8.33
CA VAL A 61 -1.78 -28.60 6.98
C VAL A 61 -0.26 -28.59 7.03
N ARG A 62 0.39 -29.57 6.39
CA ARG A 62 1.86 -29.64 6.23
C ARG A 62 2.37 -28.94 4.98
N GLY A 63 1.53 -28.83 3.97
CA GLY A 63 1.87 -28.16 2.74
C GLY A 63 0.63 -27.84 1.90
N LEU A 64 0.71 -26.79 1.13
CA LEU A 64 -0.35 -26.34 0.23
C LEU A 64 0.28 -25.79 -1.05
N ARG A 65 -0.16 -26.29 -2.18
CA ARG A 65 0.18 -25.75 -3.49
C ARG A 65 -1.11 -25.41 -4.22
N LEU A 66 -1.24 -24.14 -4.63
CA LEU A 66 -2.40 -23.65 -5.36
C LEU A 66 -1.95 -22.92 -6.62
N THR A 67 -2.75 -23.07 -7.66
CA THR A 67 -2.76 -22.21 -8.85
C THR A 67 -4.12 -21.52 -8.87
N LEU A 68 -4.11 -20.22 -8.99
CA LEU A 68 -5.28 -19.36 -9.06
C LEU A 68 -5.20 -18.59 -10.38
N ASP A 69 -6.16 -18.80 -11.27
CA ASP A 69 -6.35 -17.94 -12.43
C ASP A 69 -7.42 -16.91 -12.06
N GLU A 70 -7.04 -15.63 -12.01
CA GLU A 70 -7.90 -14.52 -11.64
C GLU A 70 -8.27 -13.70 -12.86
N LYS A 71 -9.56 -13.37 -12.98
CA LYS A 71 -10.07 -12.38 -13.92
C LYS A 71 -10.97 -11.40 -13.19
N ARG A 72 -10.55 -10.14 -13.14
CA ARG A 72 -11.21 -9.08 -12.39
C ARG A 72 -11.60 -7.93 -13.32
N THR A 73 -12.81 -7.40 -13.15
CA THR A 73 -13.26 -6.19 -13.84
C THR A 73 -12.56 -4.95 -13.28
N ALA A 74 -12.55 -3.86 -14.04
CA ALA A 74 -12.13 -2.56 -13.49
C ALA A 74 -13.13 -2.08 -12.42
N SER A 75 -12.60 -1.36 -11.42
CA SER A 75 -13.39 -0.60 -10.42
C SER A 75 -12.80 0.80 -10.26
N GLN A 76 -13.39 1.60 -9.37
CA GLN A 76 -12.81 2.90 -9.02
C GLN A 76 -11.46 2.78 -8.28
N LEU A 77 -11.19 1.61 -7.67
CA LEU A 77 -10.02 1.39 -6.82
C LEU A 77 -8.90 0.62 -7.51
N ALA A 78 -9.23 -0.15 -8.55
CA ALA A 78 -8.25 -0.98 -9.24
C ALA A 78 -8.57 -1.13 -10.73
N PRO A 79 -7.56 -1.23 -11.61
CA PRO A 79 -7.77 -1.54 -13.01
C PRO A 79 -8.30 -2.98 -13.20
N ALA A 80 -8.83 -3.28 -14.39
CA ALA A 80 -9.08 -4.65 -14.78
C ALA A 80 -7.79 -5.46 -14.72
N PHE A 81 -7.90 -6.70 -14.26
CA PHE A 81 -6.76 -7.60 -14.10
C PHE A 81 -7.08 -8.99 -14.65
N GLU A 82 -6.12 -9.60 -15.31
CA GLU A 82 -6.17 -11.01 -15.69
C GLU A 82 -4.77 -11.59 -15.45
N GLY A 83 -4.67 -12.64 -14.65
CA GLY A 83 -3.38 -13.20 -14.29
C GLY A 83 -3.48 -14.52 -13.56
N GLN A 84 -2.33 -15.19 -13.42
CA GLN A 84 -2.19 -16.44 -12.69
C GLN A 84 -1.28 -16.25 -11.50
N VAL A 85 -1.73 -16.71 -10.34
CA VAL A 85 -0.94 -16.74 -9.11
C VAL A 85 -0.65 -18.19 -8.73
N LYS A 86 0.61 -18.50 -8.43
CA LYS A 86 1.03 -19.79 -7.88
C LYS A 86 1.50 -19.59 -6.44
N VAL A 87 0.90 -20.36 -5.54
CA VAL A 87 1.23 -20.33 -4.12
C VAL A 87 1.78 -21.68 -3.71
N ASP A 88 2.96 -21.69 -3.09
CA ASP A 88 3.55 -22.89 -2.48
C ASP A 88 3.85 -22.56 -1.01
N VAL A 89 3.14 -23.22 -0.11
CA VAL A 89 3.28 -23.06 1.33
C VAL A 89 3.77 -24.37 1.93
N ARG A 90 4.82 -24.32 2.73
CA ARG A 90 5.32 -25.44 3.52
C ARG A 90 5.39 -25.07 4.99
N ILE A 91 4.98 -25.97 5.83
CA ILE A 91 5.34 -25.91 7.24
C ILE A 91 6.74 -26.51 7.37
N VAL A 92 7.65 -25.70 7.83
CA VAL A 92 9.04 -26.10 8.07
C VAL A 92 9.22 -26.58 9.50
N THR A 93 10.14 -27.50 9.72
CA THR A 93 10.51 -27.95 11.07
C THR A 93 11.16 -26.81 11.87
N ALA A 94 11.17 -26.94 13.19
CA ALA A 94 11.85 -25.95 14.06
C ALA A 94 13.34 -25.80 13.73
N GLU A 95 14.00 -26.84 13.18
CA GLU A 95 15.38 -26.80 12.76
C GLU A 95 15.56 -26.02 11.46
N GLU A 96 14.67 -26.21 10.49
CA GLU A 96 14.66 -25.44 9.27
C GLU A 96 14.29 -23.96 9.52
N ALA A 97 13.36 -23.71 10.45
CA ALA A 97 12.96 -22.37 10.87
C ALA A 97 14.12 -21.59 11.53
N ARG A 98 15.07 -22.26 12.18
CA ARG A 98 16.27 -21.62 12.74
C ARG A 98 17.21 -21.06 11.68
N ARG A 99 17.11 -21.51 10.44
CA ARG A 99 17.87 -20.99 9.30
C ARG A 99 17.23 -19.77 8.65
N ILE A 100 15.95 -19.53 8.97
CA ILE A 100 15.27 -18.31 8.57
C ILE A 100 15.76 -17.21 9.51
N ASP A 101 16.23 -16.10 8.94
CA ASP A 101 16.77 -14.97 9.69
C ASP A 101 15.92 -14.66 10.93
N ALA A 102 16.51 -14.85 12.12
CA ALA A 102 15.85 -14.64 13.39
C ALA A 102 15.32 -13.22 13.57
N ALA A 103 15.95 -12.23 12.91
CA ALA A 103 15.51 -10.84 12.89
C ALA A 103 14.22 -10.67 12.07
N ALA A 104 14.10 -11.32 10.92
CA ALA A 104 12.89 -11.31 10.10
C ALA A 104 11.73 -12.03 10.81
N ALA A 105 12.02 -13.16 11.48
CA ALA A 105 11.03 -13.90 12.26
C ALA A 105 10.56 -13.14 13.52
N ALA A 106 11.45 -12.40 14.18
CA ALA A 106 11.11 -11.56 15.33
C ALA A 106 10.30 -10.31 14.89
N ALA A 107 10.59 -9.73 13.73
CA ALA A 107 9.82 -8.64 13.15
C ALA A 107 8.40 -9.09 12.76
N ALA A 108 8.25 -10.31 12.23
CA ALA A 108 6.95 -10.88 11.86
C ALA A 108 6.07 -11.26 13.07
N ARG A 109 6.66 -11.49 14.25
CA ARG A 109 5.93 -11.84 15.49
C ARG A 109 5.47 -10.65 16.30
N LYS A 110 5.75 -9.43 15.88
CA LYS A 110 5.30 -8.24 16.58
C LYS A 110 3.80 -8.08 16.40
N ASP A 111 3.08 -8.44 17.48
CA ASP A 111 1.69 -8.15 17.77
C ASP A 111 0.64 -8.56 16.72
N ALA A 112 -0.12 -9.59 17.02
CA ALA A 112 -1.35 -9.95 16.29
C ALA A 112 -2.40 -8.80 16.27
N ASN A 113 -2.23 -7.77 17.09
CA ASN A 113 -3.06 -6.57 17.15
C ASN A 113 -2.44 -5.35 16.46
N THR A 114 -1.25 -5.46 15.89
CA THR A 114 -0.68 -4.35 15.11
C THR A 114 -1.39 -4.29 13.76
N PRO A 115 -2.02 -3.18 13.40
CA PRO A 115 -2.66 -3.05 12.10
C PRO A 115 -1.62 -3.33 11.00
N VAL A 116 -2.02 -4.15 10.04
CA VAL A 116 -1.18 -4.45 8.87
C VAL A 116 -0.76 -3.12 8.23
N ARG A 117 0.54 -2.95 8.02
CA ARG A 117 1.09 -1.80 7.30
C ARG A 117 1.87 -2.30 6.11
N LEU A 118 1.73 -1.61 5.01
CA LEU A 118 2.47 -1.89 3.79
C LEU A 118 3.67 -0.96 3.72
N LEU A 119 4.80 -1.49 3.27
CA LEU A 119 5.99 -0.71 2.97
C LEU A 119 6.07 -0.53 1.45
N TRP A 120 6.24 0.69 1.03
CA TRP A 120 6.59 1.04 -0.33
C TRP A 120 7.86 1.91 -0.29
N SER A 121 8.80 1.61 -1.17
CA SER A 121 10.01 2.41 -1.36
C SER A 121 10.31 2.55 -2.84
N THR A 122 10.94 3.65 -3.22
CA THR A 122 11.53 3.85 -4.54
C THR A 122 13.04 3.71 -4.43
N ASP A 123 13.71 3.55 -5.57
CA ASP A 123 15.17 3.76 -5.67
C ASP A 123 15.55 5.22 -5.35
N SER A 124 14.55 6.08 -5.30
CA SER A 124 14.63 7.46 -4.89
C SER A 124 14.55 7.59 -3.35
N GLU A 125 14.64 8.69 -2.83
CA GLU A 125 15.04 9.13 -1.51
C GLU A 125 14.05 8.91 -0.38
N PHE A 126 12.84 8.34 -0.61
CA PHE A 126 11.85 8.15 0.46
C PHE A 126 11.11 6.83 0.42
N GLU A 127 10.58 6.44 1.56
CA GLU A 127 9.74 5.25 1.78
C GLU A 127 8.45 5.62 2.50
N LEU A 128 7.41 4.82 2.29
CA LEU A 128 6.11 4.95 2.94
C LEU A 128 5.76 3.68 3.71
N VAL A 129 5.37 3.84 4.97
CA VAL A 129 4.76 2.75 5.76
C VAL A 129 3.30 3.12 5.99
N TYR A 130 2.39 2.58 5.20
CA TYR A 130 1.03 3.08 5.09
C TYR A 130 -0.05 2.03 5.43
N ASP A 131 -1.23 2.53 5.75
CA ASP A 131 -2.45 1.75 6.04
C ASP A 131 -2.93 1.02 4.76
N PRO A 132 -3.34 -0.25 4.82
CA PRO A 132 -3.84 -1.02 3.67
C PRO A 132 -5.04 -0.41 2.94
N ARG A 133 -5.77 0.53 3.56
CA ARG A 133 -6.83 1.29 2.90
C ARG A 133 -6.31 2.23 1.82
N TRP A 134 -5.04 2.57 1.85
CA TRP A 134 -4.36 3.22 0.72
C TRP A 134 -3.95 2.17 -0.31
N LYS A 135 -4.30 2.38 -1.56
CA LYS A 135 -3.96 1.52 -2.70
C LYS A 135 -3.10 2.31 -3.66
N ILE A 136 -1.91 1.79 -4.00
CA ILE A 136 -1.05 2.39 -5.02
C ILE A 136 -1.64 2.07 -6.39
N ILE A 137 -1.98 3.12 -7.16
CA ILE A 137 -2.55 3.02 -8.50
C ILE A 137 -1.47 3.22 -9.57
N LEU A 138 -0.53 4.12 -9.28
CA LEU A 138 0.62 4.41 -10.14
C LEU A 138 1.85 4.55 -9.26
N SER A 139 2.96 3.99 -9.73
CA SER A 139 4.27 4.14 -9.09
C SER A 139 5.32 4.36 -10.18
N GLU A 140 5.76 5.58 -10.30
CA GLU A 140 6.85 6.02 -11.19
C GLU A 140 7.97 6.64 -10.33
N PRO A 141 9.19 6.82 -10.84
CA PRO A 141 10.33 7.29 -10.04
C PRO A 141 10.08 8.58 -9.27
N GLU A 142 9.34 9.52 -9.84
CA GLU A 142 9.09 10.84 -9.24
C GLU A 142 7.65 11.05 -8.78
N THR A 143 6.75 10.08 -9.06
CA THR A 143 5.31 10.24 -8.82
C THR A 143 4.68 8.96 -8.33
N VAL A 144 3.94 9.04 -7.24
CA VAL A 144 3.09 7.95 -6.74
C VAL A 144 1.67 8.46 -6.65
N ILE A 145 0.73 7.72 -7.21
CA ILE A 145 -0.70 8.00 -7.04
C ILE A 145 -1.30 6.89 -6.18
N MET A 146 -1.95 7.30 -5.11
CA MET A 146 -2.63 6.41 -4.18
C MET A 146 -4.10 6.77 -4.07
N ARG A 147 -4.95 5.79 -3.83
CA ARG A 147 -6.37 5.97 -3.51
C ARG A 147 -6.68 5.45 -2.13
N TYR A 148 -7.40 6.23 -1.35
CA TYR A 148 -7.89 5.83 -0.04
C TYR A 148 -9.31 5.33 -0.17
N ALA A 149 -9.51 4.07 0.23
CA ALA A 149 -10.81 3.43 0.20
C ALA A 149 -11.19 2.91 1.58
N ASP A 150 -12.46 3.03 1.93
CA ASP A 150 -13.01 2.44 3.13
C ASP A 150 -14.33 1.73 2.77
N GLN A 151 -14.45 0.47 3.17
CA GLN A 151 -15.61 -0.38 2.86
C GLN A 151 -15.98 -0.40 1.35
N GLY A 152 -14.97 -0.42 0.48
CA GLY A 152 -15.16 -0.44 -0.98
C GLY A 152 -15.46 0.94 -1.61
N ASN A 153 -15.62 2.00 -0.83
CA ASN A 153 -15.87 3.34 -1.32
C ASN A 153 -14.57 4.14 -1.45
N LEU A 154 -14.38 4.77 -2.60
CA LEU A 154 -13.29 5.72 -2.79
C LEU A 154 -13.58 7.00 -2.01
N LEU A 155 -12.71 7.36 -1.08
CA LEU A 155 -12.84 8.57 -0.27
C LEU A 155 -11.89 9.68 -0.73
N ALA A 156 -10.67 9.34 -1.17
CA ALA A 156 -9.71 10.33 -1.61
C ALA A 156 -8.67 9.74 -2.57
N GLN A 157 -8.08 10.58 -3.39
CA GLN A 157 -6.86 10.29 -4.14
C GLN A 157 -5.73 11.15 -3.59
N CYS A 158 -4.53 10.61 -3.50
CA CYS A 158 -3.31 11.33 -3.16
C CYS A 158 -2.27 11.17 -4.26
N SER A 159 -1.78 12.28 -4.78
CA SER A 159 -0.60 12.30 -5.64
C SER A 159 0.60 12.74 -4.80
N ILE A 160 1.65 11.93 -4.75
CA ILE A 160 2.91 12.22 -4.07
C ILE A 160 3.95 12.45 -5.13
N LEU A 161 4.56 13.64 -5.11
CA LEU A 161 5.55 14.07 -6.08
C LEU A 161 6.88 14.30 -5.36
N GLN A 162 7.93 13.68 -5.85
CA GLN A 162 9.28 14.02 -5.43
C GLN A 162 9.67 15.36 -6.05
N LEU A 163 10.12 16.28 -5.21
CA LEU A 163 10.55 17.61 -5.67
C LEU A 163 12.07 17.69 -5.70
N PRO A 164 12.65 18.50 -6.59
CA PRO A 164 14.08 18.80 -6.61
C PRO A 164 14.53 19.30 -5.23
N ARG A 165 15.72 18.87 -4.78
CA ARG A 165 16.27 19.31 -3.49
C ARG A 165 16.40 20.84 -3.43
N ARG A 166 16.21 21.38 -2.23
CA ARG A 166 16.41 22.80 -1.94
C ARG A 166 17.55 22.96 -0.93
N PRO A 167 18.38 24.01 -1.05
CA PRO A 167 19.39 24.28 -0.03
C PRO A 167 18.77 24.38 1.35
N ALA A 168 19.38 23.72 2.34
CA ALA A 168 18.87 23.67 3.71
C ALA A 168 18.79 25.05 4.38
N ASP A 169 19.65 25.99 3.97
CA ASP A 169 19.68 27.38 4.42
C ASP A 169 18.60 28.27 3.79
N ARG A 170 17.84 27.75 2.83
CA ARG A 170 16.77 28.45 2.13
C ARG A 170 15.49 27.61 2.05
N PRO A 171 14.88 27.28 3.21
CA PRO A 171 13.63 26.53 3.21
C PRO A 171 12.52 27.31 2.49
N LEU A 172 11.55 26.62 1.94
CA LEU A 172 10.34 27.25 1.40
C LEU A 172 9.56 27.86 2.56
N SER A 173 9.15 29.11 2.42
CA SER A 173 8.25 29.76 3.40
C SER A 173 6.79 29.36 3.13
N LEU A 174 5.94 29.49 4.14
CA LEU A 174 4.50 29.29 3.96
C LEU A 174 3.91 30.30 2.95
N GLU A 175 4.42 31.52 2.94
CA GLU A 175 3.97 32.57 2.01
C GLU A 175 4.32 32.21 0.56
N ASP A 176 5.55 31.78 0.30
CA ASP A 176 5.96 31.31 -1.02
C ASP A 176 5.14 30.12 -1.46
N PHE A 177 4.90 29.14 -0.56
CA PHE A 177 4.08 27.97 -0.89
C PHE A 177 2.63 28.34 -1.21
N ARG A 178 2.04 29.29 -0.47
CA ARG A 178 0.72 29.84 -0.79
C ARG A 178 0.71 30.49 -2.17
N ALA A 179 1.76 31.24 -2.51
CA ALA A 179 1.87 31.89 -3.81
C ALA A 179 2.03 30.86 -4.95
N GLU A 180 2.76 29.75 -4.70
CA GLU A 180 2.86 28.64 -5.66
C GLU A 180 1.48 27.98 -5.88
N VAL A 181 0.74 27.65 -4.82
CA VAL A 181 -0.62 27.09 -4.93
C VAL A 181 -1.56 28.08 -5.61
N GLN A 182 -1.49 29.38 -5.30
CA GLN A 182 -2.33 30.40 -5.94
C GLN A 182 -2.12 30.48 -7.45
N LYS A 183 -0.90 30.23 -7.94
CA LYS A 183 -0.63 30.14 -9.39
C LYS A 183 -1.31 28.94 -10.03
N LEU A 184 -1.33 27.78 -9.34
CA LEU A 184 -2.04 26.60 -9.83
C LEU A 184 -3.55 26.85 -9.93
N LEU A 185 -4.11 27.64 -9.01
CA LEU A 185 -5.53 27.99 -8.99
C LEU A 185 -5.92 29.00 -10.09
N ALA A 186 -4.96 29.67 -10.73
CA ALA A 186 -5.27 30.56 -11.85
C ALA A 186 -5.84 29.77 -13.07
N GLU A 187 -5.55 28.49 -13.14
CA GLU A 187 -6.01 27.59 -14.21
C GLU A 187 -7.13 26.64 -13.76
N ALA A 188 -7.48 26.64 -12.47
CA ALA A 188 -8.48 25.73 -11.90
C ALA A 188 -9.47 26.48 -10.98
N PRO A 189 -10.78 26.14 -11.04
CA PRO A 189 -11.77 26.80 -10.21
C PRO A 189 -11.63 26.39 -8.74
N GLY A 190 -11.20 27.31 -7.88
CA GLY A 190 -11.12 27.05 -6.44
C GLY A 190 -10.74 28.29 -5.64
N ALA A 191 -11.06 28.27 -4.34
CA ALA A 191 -10.70 29.28 -3.39
C ALA A 191 -9.86 28.70 -2.25
N MET A 192 -8.78 29.38 -1.90
CA MET A 192 -7.98 29.00 -0.72
C MET A 192 -8.77 29.26 0.55
N VAL A 193 -8.99 28.21 1.33
CA VAL A 193 -9.78 28.25 2.57
C VAL A 193 -8.90 28.44 3.80
N SER A 194 -7.75 27.76 3.82
CA SER A 194 -6.82 27.86 4.94
C SER A 194 -5.39 27.56 4.50
N ALA A 195 -4.42 28.04 5.29
CA ALA A 195 -3.02 27.72 5.14
C ALA A 195 -2.34 27.70 6.52
N GLY A 196 -1.37 26.80 6.70
CA GLY A 196 -0.66 26.66 7.96
C GLY A 196 0.64 25.88 7.83
N SER A 197 1.44 25.88 8.90
CA SER A 197 2.65 25.08 9.01
C SER A 197 2.55 24.15 10.19
N LEU A 198 3.12 22.96 10.05
CA LEU A 198 3.22 21.95 11.11
C LEU A 198 4.54 21.20 10.99
N SER A 199 4.85 20.41 11.99
CA SER A 199 6.00 19.49 11.95
C SER A 199 5.52 18.08 12.24
N THR A 200 6.05 17.11 11.50
CA THR A 200 5.76 15.71 11.75
C THR A 200 6.62 15.17 12.90
N ARG A 201 6.21 14.05 13.50
CA ARG A 201 6.96 13.37 14.56
C ARG A 201 8.34 12.88 14.09
N ASN A 202 8.48 12.59 12.80
CA ASN A 202 9.74 12.19 12.17
C ASN A 202 10.59 13.38 11.68
N GLY A 203 10.24 14.63 12.09
CA GLY A 203 11.07 15.81 11.91
C GLY A 203 10.95 16.52 10.56
N LEU A 204 9.90 16.23 9.78
CA LEU A 204 9.64 17.00 8.56
C LEU A 204 9.00 18.35 8.90
N SER A 205 9.47 19.41 8.25
CA SER A 205 8.80 20.71 8.21
C SER A 205 7.74 20.67 7.11
N VAL A 206 6.50 21.02 7.44
CA VAL A 206 5.36 20.86 6.54
C VAL A 206 4.58 22.17 6.42
N HIS A 207 4.24 22.53 5.19
CA HIS A 207 3.23 23.54 4.88
C HIS A 207 2.00 22.86 4.32
N LYS A 208 0.82 23.27 4.77
CA LYS A 208 -0.49 22.82 4.30
C LYS A 208 -1.28 23.99 3.76
N VAL A 209 -1.89 23.80 2.60
CA VAL A 209 -2.87 24.74 2.02
C VAL A 209 -4.11 23.95 1.66
N VAL A 210 -5.26 24.42 2.08
CA VAL A 210 -6.57 23.85 1.74
C VAL A 210 -7.27 24.73 0.75
N VAL A 211 -7.74 24.12 -0.33
CA VAL A 211 -8.49 24.78 -1.39
C VAL A 211 -9.81 24.06 -1.54
N THR A 212 -10.91 24.79 -1.69
CA THR A 212 -12.19 24.22 -2.05
C THR A 212 -12.70 24.83 -3.37
N GLY A 213 -13.38 24.02 -4.16
CA GLY A 213 -13.94 24.47 -5.44
C GLY A 213 -14.94 23.48 -5.99
N LYS A 214 -15.28 23.59 -7.27
CA LYS A 214 -16.20 22.68 -7.96
C LYS A 214 -15.54 22.10 -9.20
N GLN A 215 -15.76 20.81 -9.40
CA GLN A 215 -15.42 20.10 -10.61
C GLN A 215 -16.65 19.28 -11.04
N ASP A 216 -17.14 19.47 -12.25
CA ASP A 216 -18.35 18.80 -12.80
C ASP A 216 -19.55 18.86 -11.84
N ASP A 217 -19.81 20.04 -11.26
CA ASP A 217 -20.83 20.32 -10.24
C ASP A 217 -20.65 19.66 -8.87
N VAL A 218 -19.62 18.84 -8.69
CA VAL A 218 -19.24 18.25 -7.39
C VAL A 218 -18.31 19.21 -6.65
N GLN A 219 -18.61 19.43 -5.37
CA GLN A 219 -17.71 20.22 -4.50
C GLN A 219 -16.51 19.36 -4.11
N ILE A 220 -15.31 19.86 -4.42
CA ILE A 220 -14.04 19.16 -4.19
C ILE A 220 -13.17 19.96 -3.23
N ASP A 221 -12.52 19.27 -2.32
CA ASP A 221 -11.45 19.78 -1.48
C ASP A 221 -10.12 19.27 -1.99
N TRP A 222 -9.16 20.18 -2.18
CA TRP A 222 -7.76 19.88 -2.46
C TRP A 222 -6.92 20.26 -1.26
N LEU A 223 -6.17 19.28 -0.73
CA LEU A 223 -5.23 19.51 0.36
C LEU A 223 -3.82 19.44 -0.23
N TYR A 224 -3.16 20.58 -0.32
CA TYR A 224 -1.78 20.69 -0.78
C TYR A 224 -0.83 20.65 0.40
N TYR A 225 0.14 19.76 0.36
CA TYR A 225 1.20 19.66 1.34
C TYR A 225 2.56 19.79 0.67
N HIS A 226 3.45 20.53 1.28
CA HIS A 226 4.87 20.54 1.01
C HIS A 226 5.59 20.05 2.26
N ALA A 227 6.24 18.89 2.18
CA ALA A 227 6.99 18.30 3.30
C ALA A 227 8.49 18.30 2.96
N ALA A 228 9.30 18.85 3.83
CA ALA A 228 10.73 19.01 3.66
C ALA A 228 11.51 18.39 4.84
N HIS A 229 12.55 17.63 4.50
CA HIS A 229 13.54 17.12 5.45
C HIS A 229 14.64 18.18 5.68
N PRO A 230 15.28 18.24 6.85
CA PRO A 230 16.33 19.21 7.15
C PRO A 230 17.53 19.20 6.19
N ASP A 231 17.76 18.09 5.47
CA ASP A 231 18.84 17.98 4.46
C ASP A 231 18.46 18.50 3.07
N GLY A 232 17.28 19.11 2.93
CA GLY A 232 16.80 19.72 1.70
C GLY A 232 16.01 18.79 0.76
N ARG A 233 15.87 17.49 1.09
CA ARG A 233 14.94 16.59 0.38
C ARG A 233 13.51 16.98 0.67
N ARG A 234 12.63 16.84 -0.31
CA ARG A 234 11.25 17.29 -0.16
C ARG A 234 10.29 16.55 -1.09
N VAL A 235 9.05 16.48 -0.65
CA VAL A 235 7.94 15.93 -1.42
C VAL A 235 6.73 16.86 -1.35
N ALA A 236 5.92 16.85 -2.41
CA ALA A 236 4.58 17.42 -2.39
C ALA A 236 3.55 16.30 -2.30
N LEU A 237 2.50 16.50 -1.52
CA LEU A 237 1.32 15.63 -1.52
C LEU A 237 0.11 16.49 -1.90
N ILE A 238 -0.69 15.97 -2.80
CA ILE A 238 -1.94 16.61 -3.23
C ILE A 238 -3.06 15.61 -3.02
N PHE A 239 -3.90 15.86 -2.02
CA PHE A 239 -5.11 15.07 -1.81
C PHE A 239 -6.28 15.73 -2.53
N THR A 240 -7.06 14.92 -3.21
CA THR A 240 -8.31 15.32 -3.86
C THR A 240 -9.42 14.45 -3.30
N LEU A 241 -10.46 15.07 -2.77
CA LEU A 241 -11.60 14.38 -2.19
C LEU A 241 -12.87 15.22 -2.39
N GLU A 242 -14.02 14.54 -2.43
CA GLU A 242 -15.31 15.23 -2.40
C GLU A 242 -15.52 15.85 -1.01
N HIS A 243 -16.08 17.04 -0.98
CA HIS A 243 -16.30 17.77 0.28
C HIS A 243 -17.16 16.97 1.27
N GLU A 244 -18.15 16.23 0.77
CA GLU A 244 -19.07 15.43 1.59
C GLU A 244 -18.37 14.30 2.37
N VAL A 245 -17.26 13.77 1.85
CA VAL A 245 -16.52 12.69 2.51
C VAL A 245 -15.38 13.20 3.42
N ALA A 246 -15.19 14.52 3.51
CA ALA A 246 -14.10 15.12 4.29
C ALA A 246 -14.09 14.68 5.77
N LEU A 247 -15.26 14.53 6.38
CA LEU A 247 -15.39 14.06 7.77
C LEU A 247 -14.98 12.59 7.93
N THR A 248 -15.32 11.74 6.97
CA THR A 248 -14.94 10.32 6.98
C THR A 248 -13.44 10.15 6.71
N PHE A 249 -12.88 11.01 5.87
CA PHE A 249 -11.45 11.03 5.53
C PHE A 249 -10.56 11.60 6.64
N GLN A 250 -11.11 12.35 7.59
CA GLN A 250 -10.40 13.14 8.60
C GLN A 250 -9.19 12.42 9.22
N GLY A 251 -8.04 13.06 9.14
CA GLY A 251 -6.76 12.59 9.67
C GLY A 251 -6.08 11.49 8.86
N ALA A 252 -6.66 11.03 7.73
CA ALA A 252 -5.99 10.06 6.86
C ALA A 252 -4.83 10.70 6.09
N ASP A 253 -4.97 11.98 5.72
CA ASP A 253 -3.93 12.82 5.14
C ASP A 253 -2.73 12.97 6.08
N GLU A 254 -2.97 13.32 7.34
CA GLU A 254 -1.91 13.50 8.34
C GLU A 254 -1.22 12.17 8.68
N ARG A 255 -1.97 11.08 8.77
CA ARG A 255 -1.39 9.74 8.99
C ARG A 255 -0.50 9.30 7.82
N LEU A 256 -0.88 9.61 6.58
CA LEU A 256 -0.03 9.30 5.42
C LEU A 256 1.22 10.18 5.41
N LEU A 257 1.10 11.45 5.76
CA LEU A 257 2.22 12.38 5.90
C LEU A 257 3.23 11.90 6.97
N GLU A 258 2.74 11.47 8.14
CA GLU A 258 3.57 10.90 9.21
C GLU A 258 4.25 9.57 8.81
N ALA A 259 3.75 8.91 7.78
CA ALA A 259 4.30 7.66 7.26
C ALA A 259 5.48 7.86 6.31
N ILE A 260 5.72 9.09 5.82
CA ILE A 260 6.84 9.40 4.92
C ILE A 260 8.15 9.38 5.71
N ARG A 261 9.13 8.66 5.19
CA ARG A 261 10.50 8.63 5.71
C ARG A 261 11.47 8.83 4.57
N PHE A 262 12.43 9.74 4.75
CA PHE A 262 13.54 9.85 3.81
C PHE A 262 14.62 8.84 4.19
N ALA A 263 14.98 7.99 3.24
CA ALA A 263 16.00 6.96 3.45
C ALA A 263 17.33 7.60 3.85
N THR A 264 18.03 6.99 4.80
CA THR A 264 19.41 7.41 5.09
C THR A 264 20.24 7.16 3.84
N PRO A 265 21.02 8.14 3.32
CA PRO A 265 21.89 7.91 2.18
C PRO A 265 22.75 6.69 2.48
N LYS A 266 22.73 5.66 1.64
CA LYS A 266 23.73 4.60 1.69
C LYS A 266 25.07 5.29 1.49
N THR A 267 25.83 5.44 2.57
CA THR A 267 27.24 5.82 2.48
C THR A 267 27.84 4.82 1.50
N ALA A 268 28.37 5.31 0.38
CA ALA A 268 29.12 4.48 -0.54
C ALA A 268 30.19 3.76 0.30
N GLN A 269 29.99 2.47 0.56
CA GLN A 269 31.05 1.64 1.08
C GLN A 269 32.14 1.72 0.03
N ALA A 270 33.20 2.47 0.35
CA ALA A 270 34.41 2.48 -0.40
C ALA A 270 34.82 1.01 -0.56
N GLU A 271 34.77 0.52 -1.80
CA GLU A 271 35.46 -0.70 -2.16
C GLU A 271 36.95 -0.47 -1.83
N SER A 272 37.33 -0.83 -0.61
CA SER A 272 38.74 -1.03 -0.28
C SER A 272 39.14 -2.35 -0.95
N GLY A 273 39.43 -2.25 -2.24
CA GLY A 273 40.16 -3.28 -2.95
C GLY A 273 41.56 -3.44 -2.29
N GLU A 274 41.67 -4.36 -1.36
CA GLU A 274 42.95 -4.94 -1.01
C GLU A 274 43.38 -5.86 -2.16
N GLU A 275 44.23 -5.34 -3.05
CA GLU A 275 45.07 -6.16 -3.90
C GLU A 275 45.94 -7.03 -3.01
N ILE A 276 45.60 -8.31 -2.94
CA ILE A 276 46.51 -9.33 -2.39
C ILE A 276 47.59 -9.61 -3.47
N LYS A 277 48.79 -9.18 -3.16
CA LYS A 277 49.99 -9.59 -3.88
C LYS A 277 50.39 -11.01 -3.50
#